data_8db3cbfb26971d0795b2355f6eda7006
#
_entry.id   8db3cbfb26971d0795b2355f6eda7006
#
_cell.length_a   1.000
_cell.length_b   1.000
_cell.length_c   1.000
_cell.angle_alpha   90.00
_cell.angle_beta   90.00
_cell.angle_gamma   90.00
#
_symmetry.space_group_name_H-M   'P 1'
#
loop_
_entity.id
_entity.type
_entity.pdbx_description
1 polymer ?
#
loop_
_entity_poly.entity_id
_entity_poly.type
_entity_poly.pdbx_seq_one_letter_code
_entity_poly.pdbx_strand_id
1 'polypeptide(L)'
;LIAMITQIGYAIGLLFIVPLGDLFQRKKIIIINFSLLILSLLTIAMAPSINVILGASLVTGICSMVPQIFIPIASQFSRPEHKGRNVGIVVSGLLTGILASRVVSGLVGEIFGWREMYYIAAVLMLLCSVVVMKVLPDIQPNFQGKYSELMKSLFSLLKTYPQVRLYPIRAGLCFGSFLTLWSCLAFKMGQAPFHAGSNIIGMLGLCGIAGALSASLV
;
A
#
# COMPACT_ATOMS: atom_id res chain seq x y z
N LEU A 1 -13.74 8.81 8.73
CA LEU A 1 -12.98 8.39 9.91
C LEU A 1 -12.16 7.13 9.64
N ILE A 2 -12.74 6.04 9.09
CA ILE A 2 -12.04 4.78 8.77
C ILE A 2 -10.82 5.05 7.88
N ALA A 3 -11.01 5.75 6.75
CA ALA A 3 -9.93 6.08 5.83
C ALA A 3 -8.78 6.86 6.51
N MET A 4 -9.11 7.81 7.39
CA MET A 4 -8.10 8.57 8.14
C MET A 4 -7.26 7.66 9.05
N ILE A 5 -7.93 6.78 9.80
CA ILE A 5 -7.25 5.85 10.72
C ILE A 5 -6.36 4.88 9.95
N THR A 6 -6.82 4.38 8.80
CA THR A 6 -6.01 3.52 7.92
C THR A 6 -4.77 4.27 7.40
N GLN A 7 -4.90 5.54 7.02
CA GLN A 7 -3.77 6.36 6.56
C GLN A 7 -2.77 6.67 7.68
N ILE A 8 -3.26 6.93 8.89
CA ILE A 8 -2.40 7.08 10.08
C ILE A 8 -1.64 5.77 10.33
N GLY A 9 -2.34 4.62 10.29
CA GLY A 9 -1.70 3.30 10.40
C GLY A 9 -0.63 3.09 9.34
N TYR A 10 -0.91 3.44 8.09
CA TYR A 10 0.05 3.33 6.99
C TYR A 10 1.30 4.19 7.21
N ALA A 11 1.14 5.42 7.69
CA ALA A 11 2.27 6.29 8.03
C ALA A 11 3.13 5.70 9.17
N ILE A 12 2.49 5.12 10.19
CA ILE A 12 3.19 4.40 11.28
C ILE A 12 3.95 3.20 10.72
N GLY A 13 3.32 2.40 9.85
CA GLY A 13 3.96 1.25 9.19
C GLY A 13 5.18 1.65 8.37
N LEU A 14 5.08 2.71 7.58
CA LEU A 14 6.20 3.25 6.79
C LEU A 14 7.36 3.69 7.67
N LEU A 15 7.07 4.39 8.77
CA LEU A 15 8.10 4.96 9.62
C LEU A 15 8.81 3.91 10.48
N PHE A 16 8.05 2.95 11.02
CA PHE A 16 8.58 2.01 12.01
C PHE A 16 8.82 0.60 11.48
N ILE A 17 8.02 0.11 10.53
CA ILE A 17 8.15 -1.28 10.06
C ILE A 17 9.05 -1.39 8.83
N VAL A 18 8.97 -0.46 7.88
CA VAL A 18 9.82 -0.52 6.68
C VAL A 18 11.30 -0.58 7.04
N PRO A 19 11.83 0.22 7.98
CA PRO A 19 13.24 0.13 8.39
C PRO A 19 13.63 -1.23 9.01
N LEU A 20 12.69 -1.96 9.61
CA LEU A 20 12.97 -3.32 10.12
C LEU A 20 13.41 -4.27 8.99
N GLY A 21 13.01 -3.99 7.73
CA GLY A 21 13.45 -4.74 6.56
C GLY A 21 14.97 -4.69 6.30
N ASP A 22 15.67 -3.74 6.88
CA ASP A 22 17.14 -3.65 6.81
C ASP A 22 17.83 -4.37 7.97
N LEU A 23 17.12 -4.61 9.09
CA LEU A 23 17.63 -5.32 10.29
C LEU A 23 17.32 -6.80 10.30
N PHE A 24 16.17 -7.19 9.74
CA PHE A 24 15.69 -8.55 9.75
C PHE A 24 15.51 -9.09 8.33
N GLN A 25 15.38 -10.39 8.21
CA GLN A 25 15.09 -11.04 6.92
C GLN A 25 13.79 -10.48 6.33
N ARG A 26 13.88 -9.79 5.20
CA ARG A 26 12.74 -9.12 4.55
C ARG A 26 11.57 -10.07 4.31
N LYS A 27 11.87 -11.32 3.90
CA LYS A 27 10.85 -12.35 3.70
C LYS A 27 10.01 -12.61 4.95
N LYS A 28 10.65 -12.72 6.12
CA LYS A 28 9.94 -12.95 7.40
C LYS A 28 9.03 -11.76 7.74
N ILE A 29 9.53 -10.53 7.57
CA ILE A 29 8.73 -9.33 7.82
C ILE A 29 7.51 -9.30 6.91
N ILE A 30 7.66 -9.57 5.62
CA ILE A 30 6.56 -9.59 4.66
C ILE A 30 5.51 -10.62 5.06
N ILE A 31 5.93 -11.86 5.40
CA ILE A 31 5.01 -12.93 5.78
C ILE A 31 4.24 -12.58 7.07
N ILE A 32 4.93 -12.06 8.09
CA ILE A 32 4.29 -11.63 9.34
C ILE A 32 3.26 -10.52 9.06
N ASN A 33 3.64 -9.52 8.26
CA ASN A 33 2.73 -8.45 7.91
C ASN A 33 1.52 -8.94 7.09
N PHE A 34 1.72 -9.85 6.14
CA PHE A 34 0.61 -10.44 5.39
C PHE A 34 -0.33 -11.23 6.31
N SER A 35 0.20 -11.98 7.26
CA SER A 35 -0.62 -12.72 8.23
C SER A 35 -1.45 -11.77 9.09
N LEU A 36 -0.85 -10.70 9.62
CA LEU A 36 -1.55 -9.69 10.39
C LEU A 36 -2.59 -8.93 9.53
N LEU A 37 -2.26 -8.66 8.27
CA LEU A 37 -3.18 -8.02 7.33
C LEU A 37 -4.40 -8.91 7.07
N ILE A 38 -4.21 -10.20 6.81
CA ILE A 38 -5.30 -11.17 6.61
C ILE A 38 -6.20 -11.21 7.86
N LEU A 39 -5.61 -11.31 9.05
CA LEU A 39 -6.37 -11.31 10.30
C LEU A 39 -7.17 -10.01 10.49
N SER A 40 -6.56 -8.86 10.19
CA SER A 40 -7.26 -7.57 10.31
C SER A 40 -8.40 -7.42 9.30
N LEU A 41 -8.23 -7.88 8.06
CA LEU A 41 -9.29 -7.88 7.05
C LEU A 41 -10.46 -8.77 7.46
N LEU A 42 -10.19 -9.98 7.95
CA LEU A 42 -11.22 -10.88 8.48
C LEU A 42 -11.93 -10.27 9.71
N THR A 43 -11.17 -9.60 10.59
CA THR A 43 -11.75 -8.89 11.73
C THR A 43 -12.71 -7.78 11.27
N ILE A 44 -12.37 -7.02 10.24
CA ILE A 44 -13.26 -5.98 9.69
C ILE A 44 -14.52 -6.63 9.08
N ALA A 45 -14.36 -7.71 8.32
CA ALA A 45 -15.49 -8.40 7.68
C ALA A 45 -16.50 -8.92 8.70
N MET A 46 -16.02 -9.42 9.86
CA MET A 46 -16.83 -10.00 10.92
C MET A 46 -17.19 -9.02 12.03
N ALA A 47 -16.76 -7.76 11.95
CA ALA A 47 -16.88 -6.80 13.04
C ALA A 47 -18.33 -6.52 13.46
N PRO A 48 -18.67 -6.66 14.76
CA PRO A 48 -19.98 -6.36 15.29
C PRO A 48 -20.18 -4.87 15.60
N SER A 49 -19.10 -4.10 15.73
CA SER A 49 -19.15 -2.70 16.13
C SER A 49 -18.13 -1.83 15.39
N ILE A 50 -18.43 -0.54 15.31
CA ILE A 50 -17.56 0.44 14.66
C ILE A 50 -16.17 0.55 15.31
N ASN A 51 -16.08 0.37 16.62
CA ASN A 51 -14.81 0.46 17.33
C ASN A 51 -13.86 -0.67 16.93
N VAL A 52 -14.39 -1.89 16.71
CA VAL A 52 -13.61 -3.03 16.20
C VAL A 52 -13.13 -2.73 14.77
N ILE A 53 -14.00 -2.16 13.92
CA ILE A 53 -13.62 -1.75 12.56
C ILE A 53 -12.49 -0.72 12.61
N LEU A 54 -12.58 0.29 13.48
CA LEU A 54 -11.55 1.33 13.59
C LEU A 54 -10.20 0.76 14.04
N GLY A 55 -10.20 -0.10 15.07
CA GLY A 55 -8.99 -0.77 15.54
C GLY A 55 -8.36 -1.67 14.47
N ALA A 56 -9.16 -2.51 13.82
CA ALA A 56 -8.70 -3.37 12.75
C ALA A 56 -8.22 -2.56 11.51
N SER A 57 -8.87 -1.43 11.19
CA SER A 57 -8.44 -0.53 10.12
C SER A 57 -7.08 0.11 10.38
N LEU A 58 -6.76 0.42 11.64
CA LEU A 58 -5.43 0.88 12.02
C LEU A 58 -4.37 -0.20 11.73
N VAL A 59 -4.63 -1.43 12.14
CA VAL A 59 -3.73 -2.58 11.88
C VAL A 59 -3.61 -2.84 10.38
N THR A 60 -4.72 -2.81 9.64
CA THR A 60 -4.73 -2.91 8.18
C THR A 60 -3.82 -1.85 7.56
N GLY A 61 -3.93 -0.59 8.02
CA GLY A 61 -3.07 0.50 7.56
C GLY A 61 -1.58 0.19 7.82
N ILE A 62 -1.23 -0.17 9.05
CA ILE A 62 0.15 -0.49 9.46
C ILE A 62 0.73 -1.60 8.57
N CYS A 63 -0.03 -2.64 8.29
CA CYS A 63 0.42 -3.79 7.49
C CYS A 63 0.40 -3.54 5.97
N SER A 64 -0.27 -2.51 5.49
CA SER A 64 -0.39 -2.20 4.05
C SER A 64 0.88 -1.59 3.43
N MET A 65 1.95 -1.35 4.21
CA MET A 65 3.21 -0.76 3.74
C MET A 65 4.09 -1.74 2.93
N VAL A 66 3.77 -3.02 2.88
CA VAL A 66 4.59 -4.08 2.27
C VAL A 66 5.02 -3.80 0.83
N PRO A 67 4.21 -3.19 -0.06
CA PRO A 67 4.64 -2.82 -1.41
C PRO A 67 5.91 -1.95 -1.42
N GLN A 68 6.12 -1.12 -0.40
CA GLN A 68 7.31 -0.28 -0.28
C GLN A 68 8.59 -1.09 -0.01
N ILE A 69 8.47 -2.30 0.51
CA ILE A 69 9.60 -3.22 0.69
C ILE A 69 9.97 -3.91 -0.63
N PHE A 70 9.01 -4.12 -1.54
CA PHE A 70 9.29 -4.76 -2.83
C PHE A 70 10.06 -3.86 -3.80
N ILE A 71 9.89 -2.54 -3.75
CA ILE A 71 10.59 -1.59 -4.63
C ILE A 71 12.12 -1.69 -4.47
N PRO A 72 12.70 -1.58 -3.26
CA PRO A 72 14.14 -1.77 -3.09
C PRO A 72 14.60 -3.21 -3.37
N ILE A 73 13.79 -4.23 -3.14
CA ILE A 73 14.10 -5.61 -3.53
C ILE A 73 14.25 -5.70 -5.04
N ALA A 74 13.28 -5.21 -5.81
CA ALA A 74 13.36 -5.19 -7.27
C ALA A 74 14.60 -4.45 -7.77
N SER A 75 14.94 -3.32 -7.16
CA SER A 75 16.15 -2.56 -7.48
C SER A 75 17.44 -3.34 -7.17
N GLN A 76 17.49 -4.09 -6.06
CA GLN A 76 18.67 -4.81 -5.61
C GLN A 76 18.95 -6.06 -6.45
N PHE A 77 17.92 -6.77 -6.89
CA PHE A 77 18.03 -7.99 -7.69
C PHE A 77 18.06 -7.76 -9.19
N SER A 78 17.98 -6.50 -9.64
CA SER A 78 18.05 -6.16 -11.05
C SER A 78 19.49 -5.90 -11.50
N ARG A 79 19.82 -6.34 -12.72
CA ARG A 79 21.04 -5.92 -13.39
C ARG A 79 21.03 -4.41 -13.61
N PRO A 80 22.20 -3.73 -13.59
CA PRO A 80 22.27 -2.26 -13.72
C PRO A 80 21.49 -1.72 -14.92
N GLU A 81 21.58 -2.42 -16.08
CA GLU A 81 20.97 -2.03 -17.36
C GLU A 81 19.42 -2.10 -17.32
N HIS A 82 18.85 -2.97 -16.47
CA HIS A 82 17.42 -3.22 -16.39
C HIS A 82 16.77 -2.71 -15.09
N LYS A 83 17.55 -2.07 -14.22
CA LYS A 83 17.11 -1.63 -12.90
C LYS A 83 15.91 -0.69 -12.96
N GLY A 84 15.99 0.34 -13.82
CA GLY A 84 14.89 1.29 -13.99
C GLY A 84 13.63 0.61 -14.50
N ARG A 85 13.74 -0.24 -15.52
CA ARG A 85 12.61 -0.99 -16.08
C ARG A 85 11.94 -1.90 -15.04
N ASN A 86 12.71 -2.66 -14.30
CA ASN A 86 12.16 -3.61 -13.31
C ASN A 86 11.48 -2.89 -12.14
N VAL A 87 12.06 -1.80 -11.66
CA VAL A 87 11.41 -0.92 -10.67
C VAL A 87 10.15 -0.30 -11.24
N GLY A 88 10.19 0.17 -12.49
CA GLY A 88 9.03 0.71 -13.20
C GLY A 88 7.88 -0.29 -13.28
N ILE A 89 8.15 -1.56 -13.59
CA ILE A 89 7.13 -2.62 -13.62
C ILE A 89 6.48 -2.80 -12.25
N VAL A 90 7.26 -2.84 -11.17
CA VAL A 90 6.72 -2.98 -9.79
C VAL A 90 5.85 -1.78 -9.41
N VAL A 91 6.30 -0.56 -9.72
CA VAL A 91 5.54 0.67 -9.44
C VAL A 91 4.27 0.74 -10.28
N SER A 92 4.34 0.37 -11.57
CA SER A 92 3.15 0.30 -12.44
C SER A 92 2.14 -0.73 -11.92
N GLY A 93 2.61 -1.90 -11.47
CA GLY A 93 1.76 -2.89 -10.81
C GLY A 93 1.08 -2.35 -9.56
N LEU A 94 1.82 -1.62 -8.72
CA LEU A 94 1.28 -0.97 -7.51
C LEU A 94 0.17 0.04 -7.88
N LEU A 95 0.44 0.95 -8.81
CA LEU A 95 -0.54 1.97 -9.22
C LEU A 95 -1.77 1.35 -9.87
N THR A 96 -1.56 0.37 -10.74
CA THR A 96 -2.65 -0.37 -11.38
C THR A 96 -3.50 -1.08 -10.33
N GLY A 97 -2.88 -1.72 -9.32
CA GLY A 97 -3.58 -2.37 -8.22
C GLY A 97 -4.42 -1.40 -7.39
N ILE A 98 -3.88 -0.22 -7.07
CA ILE A 98 -4.61 0.83 -6.35
C ILE A 98 -5.87 1.26 -7.12
N LEU A 99 -5.77 1.42 -8.43
CA LEU A 99 -6.88 1.87 -9.27
C LEU A 99 -7.87 0.73 -9.56
N ALA A 100 -7.37 -0.46 -9.90
CA ALA A 100 -8.20 -1.64 -10.14
C ALA A 100 -9.00 -2.05 -8.90
N SER A 101 -8.44 -1.92 -7.71
CA SER A 101 -9.15 -2.23 -6.47
C SER A 101 -10.41 -1.38 -6.29
N ARG A 102 -10.44 -0.15 -6.80
CA ARG A 102 -11.63 0.71 -6.75
C ARG A 102 -12.76 0.17 -7.62
N VAL A 103 -12.42 -0.31 -8.82
CA VAL A 103 -13.39 -0.94 -9.74
C VAL A 103 -13.96 -2.20 -9.11
N VAL A 104 -13.08 -3.08 -8.64
CA VAL A 104 -13.47 -4.35 -8.01
C VAL A 104 -14.31 -4.11 -6.76
N SER A 105 -13.87 -3.20 -5.87
CA SER A 105 -14.61 -2.91 -4.64
C SER A 105 -15.95 -2.22 -4.91
N GLY A 106 -16.04 -1.40 -5.97
CA GLY A 106 -17.30 -0.79 -6.40
C GLY A 106 -18.31 -1.84 -6.86
N LEU A 107 -17.88 -2.77 -7.73
CA LEU A 107 -18.74 -3.84 -8.24
C LEU A 107 -19.15 -4.83 -7.16
N VAL A 108 -18.19 -5.32 -6.38
CA VAL A 108 -18.46 -6.27 -5.28
C VAL A 108 -19.35 -5.63 -4.21
N GLY A 109 -19.06 -4.37 -3.85
CA GLY A 109 -19.84 -3.66 -2.84
C GLY A 109 -21.28 -3.40 -3.23
N GLU A 110 -21.57 -3.25 -4.53
CA GLU A 110 -22.92 -3.07 -5.04
C GLU A 110 -23.71 -4.39 -5.13
N ILE A 111 -23.05 -5.50 -5.53
CA ILE A 111 -23.73 -6.79 -5.76
C ILE A 111 -23.84 -7.59 -4.47
N PHE A 112 -22.77 -7.67 -3.69
CA PHE A 112 -22.67 -8.58 -2.55
C PHE A 112 -22.63 -7.85 -1.20
N GLY A 113 -22.27 -6.56 -1.19
CA GLY A 113 -22.09 -5.77 0.01
C GLY A 113 -20.60 -5.52 0.34
N TRP A 114 -20.38 -4.60 1.29
CA TRP A 114 -19.02 -4.14 1.62
C TRP A 114 -18.21 -5.19 2.42
N ARG A 115 -18.85 -6.08 3.18
CA ARG A 115 -18.18 -7.10 3.98
C ARG A 115 -17.50 -8.15 3.12
N GLU A 116 -18.15 -8.57 2.06
CA GLU A 116 -17.68 -9.56 1.10
C GLU A 116 -16.40 -9.12 0.42
N MET A 117 -16.25 -7.81 0.19
CA MET A 117 -15.00 -7.27 -0.34
C MET A 117 -13.80 -7.56 0.58
N TYR A 118 -13.98 -7.50 1.90
CA TYR A 118 -12.90 -7.80 2.86
C TYR A 118 -12.57 -9.29 2.89
N TYR A 119 -13.56 -10.20 2.73
CA TYR A 119 -13.28 -11.63 2.57
C TYR A 119 -12.50 -11.92 1.30
N ILE A 120 -12.89 -11.33 0.19
CA ILE A 120 -12.17 -11.47 -1.10
C ILE A 120 -10.75 -10.95 -0.95
N ALA A 121 -10.56 -9.79 -0.34
CA ALA A 121 -9.24 -9.22 -0.09
C ALA A 121 -8.37 -10.14 0.79
N ALA A 122 -8.93 -10.74 1.84
CA ALA A 122 -8.23 -11.68 2.70
C ALA A 122 -7.77 -12.94 1.94
N VAL A 123 -8.62 -13.49 1.07
CA VAL A 123 -8.27 -14.64 0.21
C VAL A 123 -7.16 -14.26 -0.78
N LEU A 124 -7.27 -13.11 -1.44
CA LEU A 124 -6.21 -12.62 -2.34
C LEU A 124 -4.88 -12.43 -1.61
N MET A 125 -4.90 -11.87 -0.41
CA MET A 125 -3.69 -11.70 0.40
C MET A 125 -3.09 -13.04 0.85
N LEU A 126 -3.94 -14.04 1.12
CA LEU A 126 -3.48 -15.40 1.42
C LEU A 126 -2.75 -16.00 0.20
N LEU A 127 -3.33 -15.88 -0.99
CA LEU A 127 -2.70 -16.35 -2.23
C LEU A 127 -1.37 -15.62 -2.47
N CYS A 128 -1.34 -14.29 -2.32
CA CYS A 128 -0.10 -13.50 -2.42
C CYS A 128 0.95 -13.96 -1.39
N SER A 129 0.54 -14.25 -0.17
CA SER A 129 1.44 -14.74 0.88
C SER A 129 2.08 -16.07 0.48
N VAL A 130 1.30 -17.01 -0.06
CA VAL A 130 1.80 -18.31 -0.55
C VAL A 130 2.78 -18.12 -1.70
N VAL A 131 2.48 -17.24 -2.65
CA VAL A 131 3.39 -16.92 -3.77
C VAL A 131 4.69 -16.34 -3.25
N VAL A 132 4.65 -15.39 -2.34
CA VAL A 132 5.84 -14.76 -1.74
C VAL A 132 6.68 -15.79 -0.99
N MET A 133 6.05 -16.69 -0.23
CA MET A 133 6.77 -17.76 0.47
C MET A 133 7.55 -18.66 -0.49
N LYS A 134 6.99 -18.95 -1.67
CA LYS A 134 7.62 -19.86 -2.65
C LYS A 134 8.65 -19.16 -3.55
N VAL A 135 8.40 -17.91 -3.92
CA VAL A 135 9.17 -17.21 -4.97
C VAL A 135 10.25 -16.31 -4.39
N LEU A 136 9.98 -15.66 -3.24
CA LEU A 136 10.94 -14.70 -2.69
C LEU A 136 12.10 -15.44 -2.01
N PRO A 137 13.36 -15.19 -2.45
CA PRO A 137 14.53 -15.77 -1.79
C PRO A 137 14.73 -15.16 -0.39
N ASP A 138 15.52 -15.85 0.44
CA ASP A 138 15.92 -15.34 1.74
C ASP A 138 16.95 -14.23 1.55
N ILE A 139 16.52 -12.99 1.79
CA ILE A 139 17.36 -11.81 1.66
C ILE A 139 17.94 -11.48 3.03
N GLN A 140 19.26 -11.52 3.10
CA GLN A 140 19.97 -11.17 4.34
C GLN A 140 19.81 -9.70 4.66
N PRO A 141 19.77 -9.32 5.95
CA PRO A 141 19.68 -7.92 6.37
C PRO A 141 20.93 -7.15 5.93
N ASN A 142 20.73 -5.91 5.53
CA ASN A 142 21.81 -5.01 5.07
C ASN A 142 22.47 -4.25 6.20
N PHE A 143 21.86 -4.18 7.37
CA PHE A 143 22.31 -3.39 8.51
C PHE A 143 22.62 -4.29 9.70
N GLN A 144 23.82 -4.11 10.29
CA GLN A 144 24.23 -4.80 11.52
C GLN A 144 24.33 -3.77 12.63
N GLY A 145 23.33 -3.74 13.50
CA GLY A 145 23.26 -2.79 14.62
C GLY A 145 21.92 -2.82 15.33
N LYS A 146 21.72 -1.92 16.27
CA LYS A 146 20.46 -1.79 17.00
C LYS A 146 19.44 -0.98 16.20
N TYR A 147 18.15 -1.25 16.39
CA TYR A 147 17.07 -0.49 15.75
C TYR A 147 17.17 1.02 16.02
N SER A 148 17.57 1.41 17.23
CA SER A 148 17.76 2.81 17.58
C SER A 148 18.87 3.50 16.76
N GLU A 149 19.93 2.78 16.40
CA GLU A 149 21.01 3.28 15.56
C GLU A 149 20.54 3.46 14.11
N LEU A 150 19.75 2.51 13.62
CA LEU A 150 19.11 2.61 12.30
C LEU A 150 18.20 3.84 12.22
N MET A 151 17.33 4.04 13.21
CA MET A 151 16.45 5.21 13.24
C MET A 151 17.24 6.52 13.34
N LYS A 152 18.30 6.57 14.15
CA LYS A 152 19.20 7.74 14.21
C LYS A 152 19.88 8.01 12.89
N SER A 153 20.28 6.97 12.15
CA SER A 153 20.91 7.14 10.83
C SER A 153 19.96 7.77 9.81
N LEU A 154 18.66 7.40 9.81
CA LEU A 154 17.65 8.00 8.96
C LEU A 154 17.46 9.50 9.24
N PHE A 155 17.37 9.88 10.52
CA PHE A 155 17.30 11.29 10.90
C PHE A 155 18.59 12.05 10.58
N SER A 156 19.74 11.41 10.74
CA SER A 156 21.04 11.98 10.36
C SER A 156 21.13 12.25 8.86
N LEU A 157 20.66 11.32 8.00
CA LEU A 157 20.60 11.52 6.55
C LEU A 157 19.74 12.74 6.17
N LEU A 158 18.56 12.89 6.78
CA LEU A 158 17.74 14.07 6.58
C LEU A 158 18.41 15.37 7.02
N LYS A 159 19.27 15.32 8.04
CA LYS A 159 20.00 16.49 8.54
C LYS A 159 21.20 16.84 7.65
N THR A 160 21.93 15.81 7.20
CA THR A 160 23.19 15.98 6.45
C THR A 160 22.96 16.36 4.99
N TYR A 161 21.89 15.84 4.37
CA TYR A 161 21.61 16.05 2.94
C TYR A 161 20.32 16.84 2.73
N PRO A 162 20.39 18.18 2.55
CA PRO A 162 19.20 19.02 2.35
C PRO A 162 18.35 18.61 1.15
N GLN A 163 18.98 18.09 0.09
CA GLN A 163 18.28 17.61 -1.11
C GLN A 163 17.35 16.43 -0.81
N VAL A 164 17.74 15.54 0.12
CA VAL A 164 16.92 14.39 0.52
C VAL A 164 15.62 14.83 1.19
N ARG A 165 15.55 16.01 1.77
CA ARG A 165 14.32 16.56 2.37
C ARG A 165 13.28 16.98 1.33
N LEU A 166 13.72 17.43 0.15
CA LEU A 166 12.81 17.91 -0.91
C LEU A 166 12.05 16.76 -1.58
N TYR A 167 12.67 15.59 -1.73
CA TYR A 167 12.03 14.45 -2.38
C TYR A 167 10.77 13.96 -1.65
N PRO A 168 10.80 13.68 -0.33
CA PRO A 168 9.60 13.24 0.38
C PRO A 168 8.53 14.34 0.45
N ILE A 169 8.90 15.62 0.51
CA ILE A 169 7.92 16.72 0.48
C ILE A 169 7.21 16.74 -0.88
N ARG A 170 7.94 16.69 -1.98
CA ARG A 170 7.37 16.66 -3.33
C ARG A 170 6.50 15.41 -3.54
N ALA A 171 7.01 14.24 -3.18
CA ALA A 171 6.25 13.00 -3.27
C ALA A 171 4.99 13.03 -2.40
N GLY A 172 5.08 13.58 -1.19
CA GLY A 172 3.95 13.74 -0.28
C GLY A 172 2.87 14.67 -0.84
N LEU A 173 3.26 15.80 -1.43
CA LEU A 173 2.32 16.73 -2.08
C LEU A 173 1.65 16.08 -3.29
N CYS A 174 2.41 15.40 -4.16
CA CYS A 174 1.85 14.71 -5.32
C CYS A 174 0.87 13.60 -4.90
N PHE A 175 1.25 12.77 -3.94
CA PHE A 175 0.40 11.68 -3.45
C PHE A 175 -0.81 12.20 -2.68
N GLY A 176 -0.63 13.26 -1.89
CA GLY A 176 -1.73 13.95 -1.19
C GLY A 176 -2.75 14.54 -2.16
N SER A 177 -2.28 15.20 -3.23
CA SER A 177 -3.16 15.71 -4.31
C SER A 177 -3.93 14.60 -5.00
N PHE A 178 -3.26 13.48 -5.30
CA PHE A 178 -3.89 12.29 -5.86
C PHE A 178 -4.99 11.73 -4.96
N LEU A 179 -4.72 11.55 -3.67
CA LEU A 179 -5.70 11.05 -2.70
C LEU A 179 -6.88 12.02 -2.53
N THR A 180 -6.61 13.33 -2.48
CA THR A 180 -7.63 14.36 -2.36
C THR A 180 -8.54 14.37 -3.58
N LEU A 181 -7.97 14.31 -4.80
CA LEU A 181 -8.74 14.23 -6.04
C LEU A 181 -9.75 13.08 -6.00
N TRP A 182 -9.25 11.87 -5.69
CA TRP A 182 -10.10 10.68 -5.65
C TRP A 182 -11.15 10.72 -4.54
N SER A 183 -10.82 11.27 -3.38
CA SER A 183 -11.77 11.41 -2.28
C SER A 183 -12.86 12.41 -2.61
N CYS A 184 -12.49 13.58 -3.14
CA CYS A 184 -13.44 14.60 -3.54
C CYS A 184 -14.31 14.14 -4.71
N LEU A 185 -13.73 13.42 -5.69
CA LEU A 185 -14.45 12.90 -6.84
C LEU A 185 -15.52 11.90 -6.40
N ALA A 186 -15.15 10.92 -5.55
CA ALA A 186 -16.07 9.93 -5.03
C ALA A 186 -17.23 10.59 -4.26
N PHE A 187 -16.90 11.57 -3.40
CA PHE A 187 -17.90 12.30 -2.62
C PHE A 187 -18.85 13.10 -3.51
N LYS A 188 -18.32 13.84 -4.48
CA LYS A 188 -19.10 14.65 -5.41
C LYS A 188 -20.00 13.82 -6.31
N MET A 189 -19.51 12.71 -6.83
CA MET A 189 -20.29 11.82 -7.69
C MET A 189 -21.42 11.10 -6.93
N GLY A 190 -21.27 10.86 -5.63
CA GLY A 190 -22.34 10.29 -4.80
C GLY A 190 -23.45 11.29 -4.44
N GLN A 191 -23.25 12.59 -4.66
CA GLN A 191 -24.24 13.65 -4.35
C GLN A 191 -25.06 14.07 -5.58
N ALA A 192 -26.10 14.88 -5.33
CA ALA A 192 -26.87 15.53 -6.40
C ALA A 192 -25.96 16.44 -7.25
N PRO A 193 -26.14 16.50 -8.56
CA PRO A 193 -27.18 15.87 -9.39
C PRO A 193 -26.82 14.45 -9.88
N PHE A 194 -25.61 13.93 -9.57
CA PHE A 194 -25.08 12.72 -10.20
C PHE A 194 -25.66 11.43 -9.61
N HIS A 195 -25.81 11.35 -8.28
CA HIS A 195 -26.29 10.15 -7.56
C HIS A 195 -25.67 8.83 -8.06
N ALA A 196 -24.37 8.87 -8.42
CA ALA A 196 -23.66 7.74 -9.00
C ALA A 196 -23.47 6.61 -7.99
N GLY A 197 -23.79 5.40 -8.41
CA GLY A 197 -23.54 4.19 -7.63
C GLY A 197 -22.03 3.90 -7.47
N SER A 198 -21.70 3.02 -6.54
CA SER A 198 -20.31 2.66 -6.25
C SER A 198 -19.57 2.09 -7.46
N ASN A 199 -20.28 1.38 -8.36
CA ASN A 199 -19.77 0.86 -9.63
C ASN A 199 -19.28 1.97 -10.56
N ILE A 200 -20.07 3.03 -10.77
CA ILE A 200 -19.74 4.16 -11.65
C ILE A 200 -18.51 4.89 -11.09
N ILE A 201 -18.51 5.16 -9.78
CA ILE A 201 -17.37 5.79 -9.10
C ILE A 201 -16.11 4.92 -9.24
N GLY A 202 -16.25 3.60 -9.12
CA GLY A 202 -15.16 2.66 -9.32
C GLY A 202 -14.63 2.65 -10.76
N MET A 203 -15.53 2.67 -11.76
CA MET A 203 -15.15 2.70 -13.18
C MET A 203 -14.34 3.92 -13.60
N LEU A 204 -14.50 5.06 -12.94
CA LEU A 204 -13.65 6.23 -13.16
C LEU A 204 -12.16 5.91 -12.89
N GLY A 205 -11.88 4.90 -12.07
CA GLY A 205 -10.52 4.39 -11.85
C GLY A 205 -9.85 3.85 -13.12
N LEU A 206 -10.61 3.39 -14.12
CA LEU A 206 -10.06 2.89 -15.40
C LEU A 206 -9.27 3.97 -16.16
N CYS A 207 -9.76 5.22 -16.13
CA CYS A 207 -9.03 6.35 -16.72
C CYS A 207 -7.65 6.54 -16.07
N GLY A 208 -7.56 6.32 -14.75
CA GLY A 208 -6.30 6.40 -14.01
C GLY A 208 -5.35 5.22 -14.34
N ILE A 209 -5.89 4.03 -14.60
CA ILE A 209 -5.08 2.85 -14.99
C ILE A 209 -4.34 3.11 -16.30
N ALA A 210 -4.99 3.71 -17.29
CA ALA A 210 -4.34 4.07 -18.55
C ALA A 210 -3.13 4.99 -18.32
N GLY A 211 -3.28 5.99 -17.43
CA GLY A 211 -2.18 6.86 -17.02
C GLY A 211 -1.07 6.13 -16.25
N ALA A 212 -1.42 5.19 -15.36
CA ALA A 212 -0.44 4.42 -14.61
C ALA A 212 0.39 3.49 -15.49
N LEU A 213 -0.22 2.87 -16.50
CA LEU A 213 0.48 2.00 -17.46
C LEU A 213 1.45 2.77 -18.34
N SER A 214 1.15 4.03 -18.68
CA SER A 214 2.05 4.87 -19.47
C SER A 214 3.38 5.16 -18.75
N ALA A 215 3.41 5.12 -17.43
CA ALA A 215 4.65 5.31 -16.65
C ALA A 215 5.70 4.20 -16.88
N SER A 216 5.31 3.04 -17.39
CA SER A 216 6.25 1.95 -17.75
C SER A 216 6.89 2.11 -19.11
N LEU A 217 6.43 3.08 -19.93
CA LEU A 217 6.91 3.34 -21.29
C LEU A 217 8.05 4.38 -21.33
N VAL A 218 8.31 5.04 -20.21
CA VAL A 218 9.38 6.01 -19.98
C VAL A 218 10.52 5.38 -19.20
#